data_99828883874592a4529eeceef3062871
#
_entry.id   99828883874592a4529eeceef3062871
#
_cell.length_a   1.000
_cell.length_b   1.000
_cell.length_c   1.000
_cell.angle_alpha   90.00
_cell.angle_beta   90.00
_cell.angle_gamma   90.00
#
_symmetry.space_group_name_H-M   'P 1'
#
loop_
_entity.id
_entity.type
_entity.pdbx_description
1 polymer ?
#
loop_
_entity_poly.entity_id
_entity_poly.type
_entity_poly.pdbx_seq_one_letter_code
_entity_poly.pdbx_strand_id
1 'polypeptide(L)'
;HDTYCNANESAGLTDAQIRTGWVFLTARQNGTPLFYSRPMNSTRENYFGDNLLGARGNDEFFHPEVVAVNKFRKAMDGQVEDIHFSEDGEVIVVNRGDKGAAVINFALEDNTVELPTALPDGEYADNVYGQTFTVEAGLLKGTAKPETTYIIVKK
;
A
#
# COMPACT_ATOMS: atom_id res chain seq x y z
N HIS A 1 -15.97 -1.98 -9.14
CA HIS A 1 -16.04 -3.45 -9.05
C HIS A 1 -16.09 -4.12 -10.43
N ASP A 2 -16.61 -3.44 -11.44
CA ASP A 2 -16.78 -3.98 -12.78
C ASP A 2 -15.44 -4.28 -13.48
N THR A 3 -14.41 -3.50 -13.19
CA THR A 3 -13.07 -3.66 -13.78
C THR A 3 -12.18 -4.62 -12.99
N TYR A 4 -12.53 -4.90 -11.75
CA TYR A 4 -11.66 -5.62 -10.80
C TYR A 4 -11.37 -7.07 -11.18
N CYS A 5 -12.29 -7.75 -11.82
CA CYS A 5 -12.12 -9.11 -12.36
C CYS A 5 -12.43 -9.15 -13.87
N ASN A 6 -12.14 -8.07 -14.57
CA ASN A 6 -12.32 -7.99 -16.02
C ASN A 6 -11.05 -8.44 -16.74
N ALA A 7 -11.19 -9.30 -17.73
CA ALA A 7 -10.08 -9.88 -18.49
C ALA A 7 -9.18 -8.84 -19.17
N ASN A 8 -9.72 -7.68 -19.54
CA ASN A 8 -8.99 -6.64 -20.26
C ASN A 8 -8.31 -5.62 -19.33
N GLU A 9 -8.63 -5.64 -18.04
CA GLU A 9 -8.16 -4.59 -17.13
C GLU A 9 -7.39 -5.18 -15.94
N SER A 10 -8.05 -5.72 -14.95
CA SER A 10 -7.42 -6.06 -13.68
C SER A 10 -7.26 -7.56 -13.39
N ALA A 11 -7.91 -8.44 -14.18
CA ALA A 11 -7.82 -9.88 -13.93
C ALA A 11 -6.39 -10.45 -14.05
N GLY A 12 -5.53 -9.78 -14.83
CA GLY A 12 -4.12 -10.15 -14.97
C GLY A 12 -3.20 -9.62 -13.87
N LEU A 13 -3.70 -8.79 -12.95
CA LEU A 13 -2.92 -8.28 -11.83
C LEU A 13 -2.78 -9.34 -10.73
N THR A 14 -1.62 -9.40 -10.12
CA THR A 14 -1.37 -10.22 -8.94
C THR A 14 -2.08 -9.65 -7.71
N ASP A 15 -2.27 -10.47 -6.67
CA ASP A 15 -2.81 -9.98 -5.40
C ASP A 15 -1.88 -8.95 -4.75
N ALA A 16 -0.56 -9.06 -4.95
CA ALA A 16 0.41 -8.08 -4.49
C ALA A 16 0.21 -6.72 -5.16
N GLN A 17 0.04 -6.68 -6.48
CA GLN A 17 -0.23 -5.45 -7.23
C GLN A 17 -1.55 -4.79 -6.80
N ILE A 18 -2.57 -5.58 -6.55
CA ILE A 18 -3.84 -5.07 -6.05
C ILE A 18 -3.69 -4.52 -4.62
N ARG A 19 -2.90 -5.19 -3.76
CA ARG A 19 -2.61 -4.69 -2.41
C ARG A 19 -1.86 -3.37 -2.41
N THR A 20 -0.81 -3.25 -3.24
CA THR A 20 -0.06 -1.98 -3.35
C THR A 20 -0.96 -0.84 -3.80
N GLY A 21 -1.83 -1.08 -4.78
CA GLY A 21 -2.86 -0.13 -5.20
C GLY A 21 -3.85 0.22 -4.09
N TRP A 22 -4.30 -0.79 -3.33
CA TRP A 22 -5.16 -0.57 -2.16
C TRP A 22 -4.48 0.27 -1.08
N VAL A 23 -3.21 -0.02 -0.76
CA VAL A 23 -2.46 0.75 0.23
C VAL A 23 -2.32 2.20 -0.22
N PHE A 24 -1.99 2.44 -1.48
CA PHE A 24 -1.93 3.79 -2.02
C PHE A 24 -3.25 4.55 -1.83
N LEU A 25 -4.38 3.98 -2.27
CA LEU A 25 -5.69 4.60 -2.12
C LEU A 25 -6.06 4.87 -0.66
N THR A 26 -5.75 3.92 0.22
CA THR A 26 -6.16 3.99 1.62
C THR A 26 -5.28 4.91 2.45
N ALA A 27 -4.00 5.05 2.11
CA ALA A 27 -3.08 5.97 2.76
C ALA A 27 -3.42 7.45 2.50
N ARG A 28 -4.17 7.75 1.42
CA ARG A 28 -4.56 9.11 1.02
C ARG A 28 -5.42 9.81 2.08
N GLN A 29 -5.37 11.15 2.10
CA GLN A 29 -6.17 11.96 3.03
C GLN A 29 -7.64 11.91 2.68
N ASN A 30 -7.96 12.09 1.42
CA ASN A 30 -9.31 12.26 0.94
C ASN A 30 -9.89 10.96 0.34
N GLY A 31 -11.19 10.96 0.11
CA GLY A 31 -11.93 9.82 -0.44
C GLY A 31 -12.34 8.80 0.62
N THR A 32 -13.21 7.90 0.23
CA THR A 32 -13.66 6.77 1.06
C THR A 32 -13.34 5.49 0.31
N PRO A 33 -12.19 4.83 0.59
CA PRO A 33 -11.82 3.61 -0.08
C PRO A 33 -12.75 2.47 0.36
N LEU A 34 -13.21 1.68 -0.62
CA LEU A 34 -13.99 0.47 -0.38
C LEU A 34 -13.18 -0.72 -0.83
N PHE A 35 -12.85 -1.63 0.11
CA PHE A 35 -12.16 -2.86 -0.23
C PHE A 35 -13.13 -3.86 -0.87
N TYR A 36 -12.74 -4.39 -2.02
CA TYR A 36 -13.47 -5.42 -2.72
C TYR A 36 -12.63 -6.70 -2.80
N SER A 37 -13.10 -7.78 -2.16
CA SER A 37 -12.44 -9.08 -2.23
C SER A 37 -12.68 -9.70 -3.61
N ARG A 38 -11.60 -10.09 -4.29
CA ARG A 38 -11.70 -10.81 -5.55
C ARG A 38 -12.42 -12.15 -5.35
N PRO A 39 -13.14 -12.64 -6.37
CA PRO A 39 -13.62 -14.00 -6.37
C PRO A 39 -12.46 -14.98 -6.15
N MET A 40 -12.69 -16.02 -5.35
CA MET A 40 -11.69 -17.07 -5.15
C MET A 40 -11.31 -17.70 -6.50
N ASN A 41 -10.03 -18.05 -6.68
CA ASN A 41 -9.49 -18.61 -7.93
C ASN A 41 -9.64 -17.72 -9.17
N SER A 42 -9.80 -16.40 -8.98
CA SER A 42 -9.79 -15.47 -10.10
C SER A 42 -8.41 -15.41 -10.73
N THR A 43 -8.31 -15.63 -12.04
CA THR A 43 -7.09 -15.57 -12.84
C THR A 43 -7.35 -14.83 -14.14
N ARG A 44 -6.29 -14.62 -14.93
CA ARG A 44 -6.41 -14.02 -16.27
C ARG A 44 -7.24 -14.87 -17.22
N GLU A 45 -7.21 -16.19 -17.07
CA GLU A 45 -7.96 -17.16 -17.88
C GLU A 45 -9.36 -17.42 -17.32
N ASN A 46 -9.54 -17.24 -16.01
CA ASN A 46 -10.80 -17.38 -15.29
C ASN A 46 -11.04 -16.17 -14.38
N TYR A 47 -11.31 -15.03 -14.98
CA TYR A 47 -11.42 -13.76 -14.25
C TYR A 47 -12.62 -13.66 -13.29
N PHE A 48 -13.64 -14.46 -13.49
CA PHE A 48 -14.75 -14.56 -12.53
C PHE A 48 -14.48 -15.57 -11.41
N GLY A 49 -13.45 -16.42 -11.53
CA GLY A 49 -13.11 -17.41 -10.52
C GLY A 49 -14.32 -18.28 -10.12
N ASP A 50 -14.46 -18.51 -8.83
CA ASP A 50 -15.57 -19.26 -8.23
C ASP A 50 -16.78 -18.34 -7.93
N ASN A 51 -17.11 -17.44 -8.86
CA ASN A 51 -18.13 -16.41 -8.69
C ASN A 51 -19.56 -16.99 -8.71
N LEU A 52 -19.89 -17.76 -7.70
CA LEU A 52 -21.23 -18.29 -7.46
C LEU A 52 -21.92 -17.48 -6.37
N LEU A 53 -23.24 -17.40 -6.44
CA LEU A 53 -24.03 -16.73 -5.39
C LEU A 53 -23.74 -17.36 -4.02
N GLY A 54 -23.29 -16.54 -3.07
CA GLY A 54 -22.89 -16.98 -1.74
C GLY A 54 -21.47 -17.54 -1.64
N ALA A 55 -20.71 -17.60 -2.74
CA ALA A 55 -19.29 -17.94 -2.69
C ALA A 55 -18.50 -16.85 -1.97
N ARG A 56 -17.52 -17.27 -1.18
CA ARG A 56 -16.59 -16.35 -0.50
C ARG A 56 -15.55 -15.84 -1.49
N GLY A 57 -15.19 -14.57 -1.40
CA GLY A 57 -14.01 -14.01 -2.06
C GLY A 57 -12.71 -14.44 -1.37
N ASN A 58 -11.56 -13.98 -1.91
CA ASN A 58 -10.25 -14.22 -1.30
C ASN A 58 -10.13 -13.53 0.07
N ASP A 59 -9.07 -13.88 0.81
CA ASP A 59 -8.81 -13.40 2.17
C ASP A 59 -7.84 -12.20 2.22
N GLU A 60 -7.60 -11.51 1.10
CA GLU A 60 -6.68 -10.40 0.99
C GLU A 60 -6.96 -9.26 2.00
N PHE A 61 -8.20 -9.09 2.41
CA PHE A 61 -8.56 -8.10 3.43
C PHE A 61 -7.96 -8.40 4.83
N PHE A 62 -7.48 -9.61 5.07
CA PHE A 62 -6.71 -9.98 6.28
C PHE A 62 -5.20 -9.84 6.09
N HIS A 63 -4.73 -9.54 4.89
CA HIS A 63 -3.29 -9.38 4.66
C HIS A 63 -2.71 -8.28 5.57
N PRO A 64 -1.52 -8.48 6.17
CA PRO A 64 -0.94 -7.52 7.11
C PRO A 64 -0.85 -6.09 6.58
N GLU A 65 -0.52 -5.91 5.31
CA GLU A 65 -0.46 -4.58 4.67
C GLU A 65 -1.84 -3.90 4.63
N VAL A 66 -2.88 -4.66 4.27
CA VAL A 66 -4.26 -4.15 4.23
C VAL A 66 -4.73 -3.75 5.63
N VAL A 67 -4.48 -4.60 6.61
CA VAL A 67 -4.82 -4.32 8.01
C VAL A 67 -4.05 -3.10 8.54
N ALA A 68 -2.74 -3.01 8.24
CA ALA A 68 -1.89 -1.93 8.70
C ALA A 68 -2.31 -0.58 8.11
N VAL A 69 -2.58 -0.50 6.80
CA VAL A 69 -2.98 0.76 6.16
C VAL A 69 -4.36 1.24 6.61
N ASN A 70 -5.30 0.33 6.89
CA ASN A 70 -6.60 0.73 7.44
C ASN A 70 -6.45 1.33 8.86
N LYS A 71 -5.58 0.76 9.69
CA LYS A 71 -5.23 1.35 11.01
C LYS A 71 -4.52 2.70 10.84
N PHE A 72 -3.58 2.79 9.91
CA PHE A 72 -2.86 4.00 9.56
C PHE A 72 -3.83 5.11 9.17
N ARG A 73 -4.75 4.86 8.23
CA ARG A 73 -5.74 5.84 7.81
C ARG A 73 -6.52 6.43 8.98
N LYS A 74 -6.97 5.56 9.90
CA LYS A 74 -7.68 6.01 11.11
C LYS A 74 -6.79 6.83 12.04
N ALA A 75 -5.53 6.43 12.21
CA ALA A 75 -4.58 7.12 13.09
C ALA A 75 -4.14 8.49 12.50
N MET A 76 -4.18 8.62 11.18
CA MET A 76 -3.79 9.83 10.44
C MET A 76 -4.96 10.78 10.15
N ASP A 77 -6.09 10.58 10.81
CA ASP A 77 -7.25 11.48 10.64
C ASP A 77 -6.86 12.93 10.95
N GLY A 78 -7.27 13.86 10.10
CA GLY A 78 -6.91 15.28 10.20
C GLY A 78 -5.48 15.65 9.79
N GLN A 79 -4.59 14.68 9.54
CA GLN A 79 -3.22 14.98 9.08
C GLN A 79 -3.19 15.32 7.59
N VAL A 80 -2.43 16.37 7.25
CA VAL A 80 -2.26 16.82 5.86
C VAL A 80 -1.45 15.79 5.07
N GLU A 81 -1.86 15.56 3.84
CA GLU A 81 -1.17 14.68 2.89
C GLU A 81 -0.08 15.43 2.14
N ASP A 82 1.06 14.77 1.96
CA ASP A 82 2.11 15.14 1.03
C ASP A 82 2.68 13.87 0.37
N ILE A 83 2.81 13.86 -0.96
CA ILE A 83 3.16 12.66 -1.73
C ILE A 83 4.42 12.91 -2.52
N HIS A 84 5.38 12.00 -2.40
CA HIS A 84 6.62 12.01 -3.16
C HIS A 84 6.81 10.71 -3.93
N PHE A 85 7.44 10.84 -5.09
CA PHE A 85 7.73 9.74 -5.99
C PHE A 85 9.24 9.63 -6.19
N SER A 86 9.75 8.40 -6.33
CA SER A 86 11.09 8.20 -6.88
C SER A 86 11.18 8.73 -8.33
N GLU A 87 12.39 8.94 -8.83
CA GLU A 87 12.61 9.52 -10.16
C GLU A 87 11.97 8.67 -11.28
N ASP A 88 12.00 7.35 -11.12
CA ASP A 88 11.37 6.39 -12.02
C ASP A 88 9.85 6.21 -11.78
N GLY A 89 9.33 6.74 -10.68
CA GLY A 89 7.93 6.60 -10.28
C GLY A 89 7.55 5.25 -9.66
N GLU A 90 8.51 4.38 -9.41
CA GLU A 90 8.28 3.02 -8.90
C GLU A 90 8.08 2.96 -7.39
N VAL A 91 8.64 3.92 -6.66
CA VAL A 91 8.44 4.07 -5.21
C VAL A 91 7.65 5.32 -4.91
N ILE A 92 6.63 5.17 -4.06
CA ILE A 92 5.80 6.28 -3.58
C ILE A 92 5.88 6.35 -2.06
N VAL A 93 6.04 7.56 -1.53
CA VAL A 93 5.86 7.85 -0.12
C VAL A 93 4.66 8.78 0.05
N VAL A 94 3.66 8.31 0.78
CA VAL A 94 2.49 9.10 1.18
C VAL A 94 2.68 9.53 2.62
N ASN A 95 3.13 10.76 2.82
CA ASN A 95 3.27 11.35 4.14
C ASN A 95 1.92 11.83 4.69
N ARG A 96 1.74 11.76 5.99
CA ARG A 96 0.59 12.29 6.73
C ARG A 96 1.09 13.17 7.86
N GLY A 97 1.34 14.44 7.53
CA GLY A 97 2.00 15.39 8.43
C GLY A 97 3.33 14.85 8.97
N ASP A 98 3.63 15.16 10.23
CA ASP A 98 4.79 14.61 10.96
C ASP A 98 4.45 13.32 11.75
N LYS A 99 3.33 12.68 11.47
CA LYS A 99 2.79 11.57 12.26
C LYS A 99 3.02 10.20 11.64
N GLY A 100 3.12 10.11 10.33
CA GLY A 100 3.34 8.84 9.67
C GLY A 100 3.55 8.93 8.17
N ALA A 101 4.00 7.81 7.60
CA ALA A 101 4.20 7.64 6.18
C ALA A 101 3.83 6.23 5.74
N ALA A 102 3.29 6.10 4.54
CA ALA A 102 3.19 4.82 3.83
C ALA A 102 4.21 4.82 2.70
N VAL A 103 5.07 3.80 2.67
CA VAL A 103 6.05 3.57 1.60
C VAL A 103 5.52 2.43 0.74
N ILE A 104 5.51 2.61 -0.57
CA ILE A 104 4.93 1.65 -1.52
C ILE A 104 5.93 1.46 -2.65
N ASN A 105 6.39 0.22 -2.84
CA ASN A 105 7.18 -0.16 -3.99
C ASN A 105 6.30 -0.95 -4.98
N PHE A 106 6.10 -0.42 -6.17
CA PHE A 106 5.34 -1.05 -7.26
C PHE A 106 6.22 -1.89 -8.18
N ALA A 107 7.56 -1.75 -8.08
CA ALA A 107 8.49 -2.49 -8.92
C ALA A 107 8.56 -3.98 -8.58
N LEU A 108 9.07 -4.75 -9.52
CA LEU A 108 9.35 -6.18 -9.38
C LEU A 108 10.75 -6.46 -8.78
N GLU A 109 11.43 -5.43 -8.28
CA GLU A 109 12.77 -5.51 -7.71
C GLU A 109 12.90 -4.66 -6.44
N ASP A 110 14.00 -4.87 -5.71
CA ASP A 110 14.33 -4.08 -4.53
C ASP A 110 14.66 -2.65 -4.95
N ASN A 111 14.03 -1.67 -4.30
CA ASN A 111 14.31 -0.26 -4.54
C ASN A 111 14.85 0.46 -3.31
N THR A 112 15.80 1.36 -3.53
CA THR A 112 16.25 2.30 -2.52
C THR A 112 15.19 3.36 -2.31
N VAL A 113 14.82 3.57 -1.06
CA VAL A 113 13.95 4.68 -0.66
C VAL A 113 14.84 5.81 -0.16
N GLU A 114 14.77 6.96 -0.79
CA GLU A 114 15.36 8.22 -0.34
C GLU A 114 14.46 9.36 -0.79
N LEU A 115 13.39 9.60 -0.04
CA LEU A 115 12.33 10.52 -0.41
C LEU A 115 11.98 11.46 0.73
N PRO A 116 11.51 12.70 0.42
CA PRO A 116 11.16 13.69 1.43
C PRO A 116 10.09 13.17 2.40
N THR A 117 10.24 13.57 3.66
CA THR A 117 9.26 13.32 4.72
C THR A 117 9.26 14.45 5.76
N ALA A 118 8.12 14.65 6.40
CA ALA A 118 7.99 15.53 7.55
C ALA A 118 8.16 14.80 8.90
N LEU A 119 8.40 13.49 8.88
CA LEU A 119 8.74 12.76 10.10
C LEU A 119 10.03 13.32 10.70
N PRO A 120 10.14 13.46 12.04
CA PRO A 120 11.38 13.85 12.69
C PRO A 120 12.54 12.89 12.40
N ASP A 121 13.76 13.39 12.46
CA ASP A 121 14.95 12.55 12.34
C ASP A 121 14.94 11.44 13.39
N GLY A 122 15.32 10.23 12.98
CA GLY A 122 15.33 9.04 13.84
C GLY A 122 15.16 7.72 13.09
N GLU A 123 15.05 6.65 13.87
CA GLU A 123 14.79 5.29 13.35
C GLU A 123 13.33 4.92 13.56
N TYR A 124 12.74 4.27 12.56
CA TYR A 124 11.35 3.88 12.52
C TYR A 124 11.22 2.43 12.05
N ALA A 125 10.70 1.57 12.91
CA ALA A 125 10.27 0.24 12.48
C ALA A 125 8.89 0.35 11.82
N ASP A 126 8.73 -0.23 10.64
CA ASP A 126 7.42 -0.31 10.01
C ASP A 126 6.48 -1.27 10.76
N ASN A 127 5.19 -1.02 10.66
CA ASN A 127 4.16 -1.76 11.41
C ASN A 127 3.65 -3.01 10.67
N VAL A 128 4.22 -3.35 9.51
CA VAL A 128 3.83 -4.53 8.73
C VAL A 128 4.83 -5.66 8.97
N TYR A 129 6.11 -5.40 8.69
CA TYR A 129 7.18 -6.41 8.69
C TYR A 129 8.26 -6.14 9.75
N GLY A 130 8.22 -4.99 10.42
CA GLY A 130 9.23 -4.59 11.39
C GLY A 130 10.55 -4.13 10.76
N GLN A 131 10.55 -3.85 9.45
CA GLN A 131 11.73 -3.33 8.76
C GLN A 131 12.04 -1.91 9.24
N THR A 132 13.33 -1.63 9.45
CA THR A 132 13.78 -0.31 9.89
C THR A 132 14.00 0.62 8.70
N PHE A 133 13.43 1.82 8.82
CA PHE A 133 13.71 2.98 8.00
C PHE A 133 14.36 4.05 8.88
N THR A 134 15.18 4.91 8.29
CA THR A 134 15.75 6.06 8.97
C THR A 134 15.25 7.35 8.38
N VAL A 135 15.10 8.38 9.22
CA VAL A 135 14.87 9.74 8.74
C VAL A 135 16.09 10.56 9.12
N GLU A 136 16.67 11.22 8.15
CA GLU A 136 17.84 12.07 8.31
C GLU A 136 17.71 13.28 7.40
N ALA A 137 17.82 14.47 7.98
CA ALA A 137 17.72 15.76 7.27
C ALA A 137 16.44 15.87 6.40
N GLY A 138 15.30 15.35 6.88
CA GLY A 138 14.01 15.40 6.18
C GLY A 138 13.86 14.40 5.03
N LEU A 139 14.75 13.42 4.94
CA LEU A 139 14.67 12.33 3.97
C LEU A 139 14.40 11.00 4.69
N LEU A 140 13.39 10.28 4.24
CA LEU A 140 13.11 8.89 4.63
C LEU A 140 13.99 7.98 3.80
N LYS A 141 14.80 7.16 4.46
CA LYS A 141 15.80 6.27 3.83
C LYS A 141 15.58 4.83 4.22
N GLY A 142 15.77 3.92 3.27
CA GLY A 142 15.68 2.48 3.49
C GLY A 142 15.68 1.69 2.19
N THR A 143 15.27 0.43 2.27
CA THR A 143 15.07 -0.42 1.09
C THR A 143 13.64 -0.94 1.08
N ALA A 144 13.00 -0.90 -0.05
CA ALA A 144 11.67 -1.47 -0.24
C ALA A 144 11.75 -2.70 -1.15
N LYS A 145 11.19 -3.82 -0.70
CA LYS A 145 11.12 -5.09 -1.44
C LYS A 145 10.12 -5.00 -2.59
N PRO A 146 10.20 -5.91 -3.59
CA PRO A 146 9.28 -5.92 -4.72
C PRO A 146 7.82 -5.97 -4.28
N GLU A 147 6.97 -5.19 -4.94
CA GLU A 147 5.51 -5.18 -4.76
C GLU A 147 5.08 -5.20 -3.28
N THR A 148 5.80 -4.44 -2.43
CA THR A 148 5.63 -4.46 -0.97
C THR A 148 5.35 -3.06 -0.43
N THR A 149 4.60 -3.00 0.67
CA THR A 149 4.26 -1.74 1.31
C THR A 149 4.65 -1.73 2.78
N TYR A 150 5.03 -0.56 3.28
CA TYR A 150 5.46 -0.36 4.66
C TYR A 150 4.67 0.80 5.27
N ILE A 151 4.29 0.63 6.51
CA ILE A 151 3.49 1.62 7.26
C ILE A 151 4.29 2.09 8.46
N ILE A 152 4.67 3.34 8.45
CA ILE A 152 5.44 4.00 9.50
C ILE A 152 4.51 4.92 10.27
N VAL A 153 4.50 4.78 11.59
CA VAL A 153 3.75 5.65 12.51
C VAL A 153 4.68 6.13 13.60
N LYS A 154 4.74 7.43 13.78
CA LYS A 154 5.46 8.05 14.90
C LYS A 154 4.82 7.62 16.22
N LYS A 155 5.62 7.09 17.10
CA LYS A 155 5.21 6.72 18.47
C LYS A 155 5.16 7.91 19.39
#